data_1a1af922681788ce715f3de47ec3b3ea
#
_entry.id   1a1af922681788ce715f3de47ec3b3ea
#
_cell.length_a   1.000
_cell.length_b   1.000
_cell.length_c   1.000
_cell.angle_alpha   90.00
_cell.angle_beta   90.00
_cell.angle_gamma   90.00
#
_symmetry.space_group_name_H-M   'P 1'
#
loop_
_entity.id
_entity.type
_entity.pdbx_description
1 polymer ?
#
loop_
_entity_poly.entity_id
_entity_poly.type
_entity_poly.pdbx_seq_one_letter_code
_entity_poly.pdbx_strand_id
1 'polypeptide(L)'
;LGDVYKRQRLETPRFLDFACHAEISMVTIDEAHCISQWGQDFRPSYVRIVSFIRQLPVRPIVTAFTATATKRVQTDIREVLKLQNPYVAVTGFDRENLYFEVQRTKEKKERIREYLEKHSDESGIIYCATRKNVDELYLFLESAGFSVGRYHAGMGNEARKSSQEDFIYDRIQVMIATNAFGMGIDKSNVRYVLHYNMPQSLENYYQEAGRAGRDSEPSECIIYYSPQDVVINQFLLESKENYGEYTAEEMQNIQVQDRERLQKMTTYCTTTGCLRNYILGYFGEQAKELCGNCS
;
A
#
# COMPACT_ATOMS: atom_id res chain seq x y z
N LEU A 1 12.49 -10.47 -13.20
CA LEU A 1 12.19 -11.93 -13.16
C LEU A 1 11.86 -12.39 -11.71
N GLY A 2 11.22 -11.57 -10.88
CA GLY A 2 11.18 -11.96 -9.48
C GLY A 2 9.86 -12.56 -9.01
N ASP A 3 8.74 -11.87 -9.10
CA ASP A 3 7.63 -12.21 -8.20
C ASP A 3 6.45 -12.96 -8.82
N VAL A 4 6.17 -12.77 -10.10
CA VAL A 4 5.11 -13.54 -10.80
C VAL A 4 5.49 -15.03 -10.90
N TYR A 5 6.76 -15.35 -11.08
CA TYR A 5 7.24 -16.74 -11.19
C TYR A 5 7.26 -17.52 -9.87
N LYS A 6 7.33 -16.83 -8.73
CA LYS A 6 7.44 -17.52 -7.43
C LYS A 6 6.14 -18.24 -7.01
N ARG A 7 4.97 -17.66 -7.29
CA ARG A 7 3.67 -18.26 -6.91
C ARG A 7 3.22 -19.36 -7.85
N GLN A 8 3.46 -19.23 -9.14
CA GLN A 8 3.23 -20.31 -10.12
C GLN A 8 4.09 -21.55 -9.82
N ARG A 9 5.23 -21.36 -9.13
CA ARG A 9 6.10 -22.45 -8.73
C ARG A 9 5.43 -23.42 -7.75
N LEU A 10 4.47 -22.96 -6.91
CA LEU A 10 3.74 -23.82 -5.98
C LEU A 10 2.93 -24.94 -6.65
N GLU A 11 2.58 -24.77 -7.93
CA GLU A 11 1.80 -25.75 -8.69
C GLU A 11 2.65 -26.64 -9.60
N THR A 12 3.96 -26.37 -9.67
CA THR A 12 4.83 -27.20 -10.52
C THR A 12 5.04 -28.56 -9.88
N PRO A 13 4.89 -29.66 -10.65
CA PRO A 13 5.05 -31.02 -10.11
C PRO A 13 6.38 -31.23 -9.37
N ARG A 14 7.46 -30.65 -9.91
CA ARG A 14 8.80 -30.72 -9.31
C ARG A 14 8.87 -30.04 -7.95
N PHE A 15 8.19 -28.90 -7.77
CA PHE A 15 8.19 -28.21 -6.49
C PHE A 15 7.29 -28.92 -5.47
N LEU A 16 6.14 -29.43 -5.91
CA LEU A 16 5.24 -30.22 -5.05
C LEU A 16 5.92 -31.49 -4.56
N ASP A 17 6.58 -32.23 -5.44
CA ASP A 17 7.35 -33.41 -5.08
C ASP A 17 8.43 -33.07 -4.04
N PHE A 18 9.23 -32.04 -4.29
CA PHE A 18 10.20 -31.54 -3.32
C PHE A 18 9.54 -31.17 -1.98
N ALA A 19 8.43 -30.42 -2.00
CA ALA A 19 7.74 -29.96 -0.82
C ALA A 19 7.15 -31.12 0.02
N CYS A 20 6.66 -32.17 -0.65
CA CYS A 20 6.17 -33.38 0.02
C CYS A 20 7.26 -34.15 0.76
N HIS A 21 8.51 -34.09 0.30
CA HIS A 21 9.65 -34.74 0.93
C HIS A 21 10.41 -33.87 1.92
N ALA A 22 10.20 -32.56 1.89
CA ALA A 22 10.97 -31.58 2.68
C ALA A 22 10.49 -31.39 4.13
N GLU A 23 9.51 -32.15 4.63
CA GLU A 23 8.96 -32.03 5.99
C GLU A 23 8.69 -30.57 6.42
N ILE A 24 7.89 -29.85 5.63
CA ILE A 24 7.59 -28.45 5.87
C ILE A 24 6.87 -28.27 7.20
N SER A 25 7.53 -27.60 8.16
CA SER A 25 6.99 -27.36 9.50
C SER A 25 6.08 -26.15 9.55
N MET A 26 6.34 -25.13 8.72
CA MET A 26 5.59 -23.86 8.73
C MET A 26 5.43 -23.30 7.33
N VAL A 27 4.28 -22.71 7.06
CA VAL A 27 3.99 -21.87 5.89
C VAL A 27 3.58 -20.49 6.36
N THR A 28 4.37 -19.49 6.03
CA THR A 28 4.09 -18.09 6.36
C THR A 28 3.55 -17.36 5.12
N ILE A 29 2.40 -16.72 5.28
CA ILE A 29 1.75 -15.93 4.22
C ILE A 29 1.85 -14.47 4.60
N ASP A 30 2.65 -13.74 3.85
CA ASP A 30 2.73 -12.30 3.94
C ASP A 30 1.70 -11.63 3.01
N GLU A 31 1.29 -10.39 3.34
CA GLU A 31 0.21 -9.67 2.67
C GLU A 31 -1.07 -10.53 2.53
N ALA A 32 -1.44 -11.20 3.61
CA ALA A 32 -2.53 -12.17 3.61
C ALA A 32 -3.90 -11.57 3.23
N HIS A 33 -4.05 -10.24 3.27
CA HIS A 33 -5.24 -9.55 2.76
C HIS A 33 -5.51 -9.84 1.27
N CYS A 34 -4.46 -10.17 0.51
CA CYS A 34 -4.58 -10.55 -0.92
C CYS A 34 -5.37 -11.85 -1.14
N ILE A 35 -5.61 -12.66 -0.11
CA ILE A 35 -6.42 -13.89 -0.22
C ILE A 35 -7.91 -13.60 -0.20
N SER A 36 -8.30 -12.47 0.36
CA SER A 36 -9.68 -12.07 0.54
C SER A 36 -10.20 -11.30 -0.66
N GLN A 37 -11.36 -11.71 -1.19
CA GLN A 37 -12.07 -10.93 -2.20
C GLN A 37 -12.47 -9.54 -1.70
N TRP A 38 -12.55 -9.35 -0.39
CA TRP A 38 -12.81 -8.08 0.28
C TRP A 38 -11.55 -7.27 0.57
N GLY A 39 -10.37 -7.83 0.30
CA GLY A 39 -9.08 -7.16 0.41
C GLY A 39 -8.86 -6.14 -0.71
N GLN A 40 -8.00 -5.15 -0.46
CA GLN A 40 -7.70 -4.08 -1.44
C GLN A 40 -6.98 -4.56 -2.71
N ASP A 41 -6.31 -5.71 -2.64
CA ASP A 41 -5.48 -6.27 -3.70
C ASP A 41 -5.72 -7.79 -3.77
N PHE A 42 -6.98 -8.16 -4.02
CA PHE A 42 -7.33 -9.57 -4.18
C PHE A 42 -6.54 -10.19 -5.31
N ARG A 43 -5.93 -11.33 -5.04
CA ARG A 43 -5.13 -12.09 -6.02
C ARG A 43 -5.53 -13.55 -6.02
N PRO A 44 -6.16 -14.07 -7.08
CA PRO A 44 -6.56 -15.48 -7.19
C PRO A 44 -5.41 -16.45 -6.92
N SER A 45 -4.17 -16.05 -7.25
CA SER A 45 -2.96 -16.83 -6.98
C SER A 45 -2.73 -17.12 -5.49
N TYR A 46 -3.27 -16.30 -4.57
CA TYR A 46 -3.19 -16.58 -3.13
C TYR A 46 -4.12 -17.73 -2.69
N VAL A 47 -5.25 -17.91 -3.36
CA VAL A 47 -6.16 -19.04 -3.11
C VAL A 47 -5.45 -20.37 -3.41
N ARG A 48 -4.50 -20.38 -4.36
CA ARG A 48 -3.68 -21.54 -4.70
C ARG A 48 -2.76 -22.00 -3.57
N ILE A 49 -2.40 -21.09 -2.65
CA ILE A 49 -1.63 -21.44 -1.44
C ILE A 49 -2.41 -22.45 -0.59
N VAL A 50 -3.73 -22.30 -0.50
CA VAL A 50 -4.59 -23.23 0.22
C VAL A 50 -4.54 -24.64 -0.42
N SER A 51 -4.60 -24.68 -1.75
CA SER A 51 -4.49 -25.94 -2.50
C SER A 51 -3.14 -26.60 -2.31
N PHE A 52 -2.07 -25.82 -2.30
CA PHE A 52 -0.71 -26.29 -2.00
C PHE A 52 -0.63 -26.90 -0.59
N ILE A 53 -1.08 -26.18 0.43
CA ILE A 53 -1.06 -26.67 1.83
C ILE A 53 -1.83 -27.99 1.98
N ARG A 54 -2.92 -28.18 1.24
CA ARG A 54 -3.71 -29.43 1.28
C ARG A 54 -3.02 -30.62 0.65
N GLN A 55 -2.08 -30.40 -0.24
CA GLN A 55 -1.33 -31.47 -0.92
C GLN A 55 -0.12 -31.97 -0.11
N LEU A 56 0.26 -31.24 0.95
CA LEU A 56 1.36 -31.67 1.82
C LEU A 56 0.93 -32.89 2.67
N PRO A 57 1.82 -33.89 2.86
CA PRO A 57 1.52 -35.10 3.63
C PRO A 57 1.09 -34.83 5.06
N VAL A 58 1.70 -33.81 5.67
CA VAL A 58 1.34 -33.33 7.01
C VAL A 58 1.05 -31.83 6.90
N ARG A 59 -0.08 -31.38 7.50
CA ARG A 59 -0.43 -29.96 7.50
C ARG A 59 0.57 -29.19 8.34
N PRO A 60 1.30 -28.22 7.77
CA PRO A 60 2.23 -27.36 8.51
C PRO A 60 1.48 -26.38 9.41
N ILE A 61 2.20 -25.76 10.33
CA ILE A 61 1.72 -24.54 11.00
C ILE A 61 1.51 -23.46 9.93
N VAL A 62 0.34 -22.85 9.91
CA VAL A 62 0.04 -21.78 8.93
C VAL A 62 -0.04 -20.46 9.68
N THR A 63 0.78 -19.51 9.26
CA THR A 63 0.76 -18.12 9.78
C THR A 63 0.42 -17.15 8.67
N ALA A 64 -0.30 -16.10 9.01
CA ALA A 64 -0.76 -15.09 8.07
C ALA A 64 -0.52 -13.69 8.66
N PHE A 65 0.16 -12.84 7.91
CA PHE A 65 0.49 -11.46 8.29
C PHE A 65 -0.10 -10.47 7.30
N THR A 66 -0.60 -9.37 7.81
CA THR A 66 -1.06 -8.24 6.99
C THR A 66 -1.08 -6.96 7.81
N ALA A 67 -0.76 -5.84 7.18
CA ALA A 67 -0.79 -4.52 7.83
C ALA A 67 -2.17 -3.85 7.74
N THR A 68 -3.03 -4.26 6.79
CA THR A 68 -4.26 -3.54 6.42
C THR A 68 -5.45 -4.47 6.27
N ALA A 69 -5.90 -5.09 7.37
CA ALA A 69 -7.06 -5.98 7.34
C ALA A 69 -8.20 -5.42 8.19
N THR A 70 -9.30 -5.03 7.55
CA THR A 70 -10.57 -4.76 8.25
C THR A 70 -11.07 -6.03 8.92
N LYS A 71 -12.00 -5.93 9.88
CA LYS A 71 -12.58 -7.09 10.57
C LYS A 71 -13.14 -8.15 9.61
N ARG A 72 -13.74 -7.70 8.50
CA ARG A 72 -14.25 -8.59 7.44
C ARG A 72 -13.14 -9.37 6.78
N VAL A 73 -12.06 -8.67 6.38
CA VAL A 73 -10.88 -9.29 5.76
C VAL A 73 -10.20 -10.27 6.71
N GLN A 74 -10.09 -9.93 8.01
CA GLN A 74 -9.54 -10.83 9.04
C GLN A 74 -10.34 -12.12 9.18
N THR A 75 -11.67 -12.05 9.11
CA THR A 75 -12.55 -13.22 9.14
C THR A 75 -12.35 -14.08 7.89
N ASP A 76 -12.36 -13.45 6.73
CA ASP A 76 -12.19 -14.14 5.45
C ASP A 76 -10.81 -14.83 5.33
N ILE A 77 -9.73 -14.19 5.78
CA ILE A 77 -8.40 -14.82 5.84
C ILE A 77 -8.45 -16.12 6.65
N ARG A 78 -9.09 -16.11 7.83
CA ARG A 78 -9.20 -17.30 8.70
C ARG A 78 -9.99 -18.41 8.04
N GLU A 79 -11.10 -18.08 7.39
CA GLU A 79 -11.98 -19.04 6.73
C GLU A 79 -11.32 -19.64 5.48
N VAL A 80 -10.76 -18.80 4.60
CA VAL A 80 -10.14 -19.25 3.35
C VAL A 80 -8.90 -20.12 3.65
N LEU A 81 -8.02 -19.68 4.56
CA LEU A 81 -6.84 -20.46 4.97
C LEU A 81 -7.21 -21.68 5.85
N LYS A 82 -8.46 -21.79 6.30
CA LYS A 82 -8.91 -22.83 7.23
C LYS A 82 -8.00 -22.95 8.45
N LEU A 83 -7.70 -21.81 9.08
CA LEU A 83 -6.85 -21.77 10.25
C LEU A 83 -7.52 -22.52 11.42
N GLN A 84 -6.78 -23.40 12.06
CA GLN A 84 -7.28 -24.25 13.16
C GLN A 84 -6.90 -23.59 14.49
N ASN A 85 -7.91 -23.15 15.27
CA ASN A 85 -7.70 -22.48 16.56
C ASN A 85 -6.60 -21.41 16.53
N PRO A 86 -6.64 -20.43 15.59
CA PRO A 86 -5.55 -19.50 15.41
C PRO A 86 -5.42 -18.57 16.62
N TYR A 87 -4.18 -18.30 17.03
CA TYR A 87 -3.88 -17.12 17.82
C TYR A 87 -3.99 -15.88 16.92
N VAL A 88 -4.81 -14.92 17.33
CA VAL A 88 -5.03 -13.68 16.58
C VAL A 88 -4.47 -12.51 17.39
N ALA A 89 -3.42 -11.88 16.87
CA ALA A 89 -2.85 -10.66 17.42
C ALA A 89 -3.20 -9.47 16.51
N VAL A 90 -3.77 -8.42 17.10
CA VAL A 90 -4.01 -7.13 16.45
C VAL A 90 -3.35 -6.07 17.30
N THR A 91 -2.32 -5.42 16.74
CA THR A 91 -1.51 -4.43 17.46
C THR A 91 -2.09 -3.02 17.42
N GLY A 92 -3.19 -2.82 16.69
CA GLY A 92 -3.82 -1.52 16.49
C GLY A 92 -3.32 -0.81 15.23
N PHE A 93 -4.11 0.18 14.81
CA PHE A 93 -3.84 1.03 13.64
C PHE A 93 -3.42 2.45 14.03
N ASP A 94 -3.43 2.79 15.32
CA ASP A 94 -3.02 4.12 15.73
C ASP A 94 -1.50 4.28 15.67
N ARG A 95 -1.08 5.31 14.97
CA ARG A 95 0.31 5.74 14.85
C ARG A 95 0.39 7.19 15.39
N GLU A 96 0.54 7.32 16.70
CA GLU A 96 0.48 8.62 17.41
C GLU A 96 1.51 9.62 16.90
N ASN A 97 2.64 9.16 16.39
CA ASN A 97 3.72 9.98 15.84
C ASN A 97 3.44 10.55 14.45
N LEU A 98 2.36 10.13 13.76
CA LEU A 98 2.03 10.63 12.44
C LEU A 98 1.02 11.77 12.54
N TYR A 99 1.32 12.91 11.94
CA TYR A 99 0.37 14.00 11.71
C TYR A 99 -0.33 13.79 10.37
N PHE A 100 -1.66 13.89 10.34
CA PHE A 100 -2.45 13.73 9.12
C PHE A 100 -3.08 15.05 8.68
N GLU A 101 -2.90 15.38 7.40
CA GLU A 101 -3.46 16.60 6.82
C GLU A 101 -4.02 16.36 5.42
N VAL A 102 -5.10 17.07 5.08
CA VAL A 102 -5.64 17.15 3.72
C VAL A 102 -5.71 18.61 3.29
N GLN A 103 -4.84 18.99 2.35
CA GLN A 103 -4.82 20.30 1.73
C GLN A 103 -5.61 20.29 0.40
N ARG A 104 -6.69 21.04 0.33
CA ARG A 104 -7.49 21.19 -0.90
C ARG A 104 -6.88 22.26 -1.78
N THR A 105 -6.25 21.85 -2.88
CA THR A 105 -5.54 22.78 -3.78
C THR A 105 -5.52 22.31 -5.21
N LYS A 106 -5.45 23.25 -6.16
CA LYS A 106 -5.12 23.00 -7.57
C LYS A 106 -3.63 23.20 -7.86
N GLU A 107 -2.93 23.95 -7.02
CA GLU A 107 -1.52 24.33 -7.19
C GLU A 107 -0.58 23.34 -6.48
N LYS A 108 -0.77 22.04 -6.74
CA LYS A 108 -0.10 20.97 -6.00
C LYS A 108 1.42 21.01 -6.12
N LYS A 109 1.96 21.31 -7.32
CA LYS A 109 3.41 21.38 -7.56
C LYS A 109 4.07 22.47 -6.72
N GLU A 110 3.45 23.65 -6.70
CA GLU A 110 3.96 24.78 -5.92
C GLU A 110 3.89 24.52 -4.42
N ARG A 111 2.78 23.94 -3.94
CA ARG A 111 2.65 23.57 -2.53
C ARG A 111 3.66 22.54 -2.09
N ILE A 112 3.96 21.56 -2.93
CA ILE A 112 5.02 20.58 -2.66
C ILE A 112 6.38 21.27 -2.63
N ARG A 113 6.68 22.15 -3.57
CA ARG A 113 7.92 22.90 -3.59
C ARG A 113 8.09 23.73 -2.31
N GLU A 114 7.07 24.53 -1.93
CA GLU A 114 7.08 25.31 -0.70
C GLU A 114 7.28 24.44 0.57
N TYR A 115 6.71 23.23 0.58
CA TYR A 115 6.91 22.27 1.64
C TYR A 115 8.36 21.79 1.71
N LEU A 116 8.93 21.36 0.59
CA LEU A 116 10.30 20.86 0.52
C LEU A 116 11.35 21.94 0.85
N GLU A 117 11.08 23.21 0.51
CA GLU A 117 11.95 24.34 0.89
C GLU A 117 12.07 24.49 2.42
N LYS A 118 11.02 24.13 3.18
CA LYS A 118 10.99 24.19 4.64
C LYS A 118 11.57 22.94 5.30
N HIS A 119 11.63 21.83 4.56
CA HIS A 119 12.04 20.50 5.03
C HIS A 119 13.27 20.00 4.25
N SER A 120 14.22 20.89 3.95
CA SER A 120 15.36 20.64 3.06
C SER A 120 16.32 19.56 3.56
N ASP A 121 16.38 19.32 4.88
CA ASP A 121 17.27 18.36 5.51
C ASP A 121 16.58 17.02 5.86
N GLU A 122 15.33 16.85 5.43
CA GLU A 122 14.50 15.70 5.79
C GLU A 122 14.30 14.76 4.60
N SER A 123 14.26 13.44 4.87
CA SER A 123 13.94 12.44 3.87
C SER A 123 12.43 12.25 3.76
N GLY A 124 11.91 12.18 2.52
CA GLY A 124 10.49 11.98 2.29
C GLY A 124 10.12 11.23 1.02
N ILE A 125 8.87 10.84 0.94
CA ILE A 125 8.31 10.15 -0.23
C ILE A 125 7.12 10.95 -0.76
N ILE A 126 7.03 11.10 -2.08
CA ILE A 126 5.90 11.74 -2.75
C ILE A 126 5.22 10.71 -3.66
N TYR A 127 3.98 10.34 -3.32
CA TYR A 127 3.20 9.40 -4.12
C TYR A 127 2.36 10.11 -5.19
N CYS A 128 2.43 9.58 -6.41
CA CYS A 128 1.65 10.04 -7.56
C CYS A 128 0.79 8.88 -8.12
N ALA A 129 -0.40 9.18 -8.62
CA ALA A 129 -1.31 8.18 -9.17
C ALA A 129 -0.81 7.58 -10.50
N THR A 130 -0.05 8.33 -11.31
CA THR A 130 0.37 7.92 -12.65
C THR A 130 1.89 8.10 -12.85
N ARG A 131 2.45 7.28 -13.76
CA ARG A 131 3.86 7.41 -14.20
C ARG A 131 4.15 8.80 -14.74
N LYS A 132 3.22 9.37 -15.52
CA LYS A 132 3.31 10.72 -16.08
C LYS A 132 3.45 11.77 -14.97
N ASN A 133 2.62 11.69 -13.92
CA ASN A 133 2.74 12.62 -12.80
C ASN A 133 4.09 12.50 -12.07
N VAL A 134 4.63 11.28 -11.93
CA VAL A 134 5.97 11.06 -11.36
C VAL A 134 7.03 11.76 -12.19
N ASP A 135 7.04 11.54 -13.51
CA ASP A 135 8.04 12.12 -14.39
C ASP A 135 7.96 13.65 -14.45
N GLU A 136 6.75 14.20 -14.54
CA GLU A 136 6.52 15.64 -14.57
C GLU A 136 6.91 16.33 -13.25
N LEU A 137 6.60 15.72 -12.12
CA LEU A 137 6.95 16.29 -10.82
C LEU A 137 8.45 16.16 -10.55
N TYR A 138 9.06 15.05 -10.97
CA TYR A 138 10.50 14.85 -10.88
C TYR A 138 11.25 15.94 -11.63
N LEU A 139 10.92 16.17 -12.90
CA LEU A 139 11.57 17.21 -13.72
C LEU A 139 11.36 18.62 -13.14
N PHE A 140 10.18 18.90 -12.61
CA PHE A 140 9.88 20.18 -11.96
C PHE A 140 10.75 20.42 -10.74
N LEU A 141 10.86 19.45 -9.82
CA LEU A 141 11.64 19.59 -8.59
C LEU A 141 13.15 19.51 -8.84
N GLU A 142 13.60 18.64 -9.77
CA GLU A 142 15.01 18.57 -10.19
C GLU A 142 15.48 19.90 -10.77
N SER A 143 14.68 20.52 -11.66
CA SER A 143 15.00 21.83 -12.22
C SER A 143 15.02 22.97 -11.20
N ALA A 144 14.31 22.79 -10.08
CA ALA A 144 14.33 23.71 -8.93
C ALA A 144 15.50 23.44 -7.96
N GLY A 145 16.36 22.44 -8.25
CA GLY A 145 17.58 22.15 -7.47
C GLY A 145 17.38 21.18 -6.28
N PHE A 146 16.23 20.52 -6.15
CA PHE A 146 16.01 19.54 -5.10
C PHE A 146 16.71 18.21 -5.39
N SER A 147 17.20 17.55 -4.34
CA SER A 147 17.77 16.18 -4.39
C SER A 147 16.67 15.14 -4.47
N VAL A 148 16.20 14.84 -5.67
CA VAL A 148 15.06 13.97 -5.94
C VAL A 148 15.42 12.74 -6.76
N GLY A 149 14.73 11.62 -6.49
CA GLY A 149 14.73 10.44 -7.34
C GLY A 149 13.31 10.09 -7.77
N ARG A 150 13.19 9.23 -8.76
CA ARG A 150 11.88 8.75 -9.23
C ARG A 150 11.82 7.23 -9.30
N TYR A 151 10.60 6.69 -9.11
CA TYR A 151 10.38 5.25 -9.17
C TYR A 151 8.97 4.91 -9.68
N HIS A 152 8.89 4.19 -10.78
CA HIS A 152 7.63 3.62 -11.29
C HIS A 152 7.88 2.40 -12.20
N ALA A 153 6.87 1.58 -12.42
CA ALA A 153 6.98 0.32 -13.17
C ALA A 153 7.40 0.48 -14.66
N GLY A 154 7.32 1.70 -15.23
CA GLY A 154 7.79 1.99 -16.58
C GLY A 154 9.30 2.16 -16.71
N MET A 155 10.04 2.24 -15.59
CA MET A 155 11.50 2.34 -15.59
C MET A 155 12.14 0.96 -15.75
N GLY A 156 13.34 0.92 -16.32
CA GLY A 156 14.15 -0.30 -16.38
C GLY A 156 14.56 -0.80 -14.98
N ASN A 157 14.84 -2.08 -14.86
CA ASN A 157 15.15 -2.71 -13.56
C ASN A 157 16.38 -2.08 -12.88
N GLU A 158 17.45 -1.82 -13.64
CA GLU A 158 18.67 -1.19 -13.12
C GLU A 158 18.41 0.22 -12.60
N ALA A 159 17.67 1.04 -13.37
CA ALA A 159 17.33 2.40 -12.96
C ALA A 159 16.46 2.40 -11.70
N ARG A 160 15.50 1.47 -11.56
CA ARG A 160 14.69 1.33 -10.35
C ARG A 160 15.53 0.94 -9.14
N LYS A 161 16.44 -0.02 -9.33
CA LYS A 161 17.35 -0.50 -8.26
C LYS A 161 18.26 0.64 -7.81
N SER A 162 18.92 1.35 -8.73
CA SER A 162 19.78 2.48 -8.42
C SER A 162 19.02 3.59 -7.66
N SER A 163 17.86 4.01 -8.16
CA SER A 163 17.05 5.03 -7.51
C SER A 163 16.60 4.63 -6.09
N GLN A 164 16.25 3.37 -5.91
CA GLN A 164 15.89 2.83 -4.59
C GLN A 164 17.10 2.81 -3.64
N GLU A 165 18.26 2.35 -4.09
CA GLU A 165 19.49 2.35 -3.30
C GLU A 165 19.93 3.77 -2.93
N ASP A 166 19.84 4.73 -3.87
CA ASP A 166 20.17 6.12 -3.63
C ASP A 166 19.28 6.73 -2.55
N PHE A 167 18.00 6.38 -2.50
CA PHE A 167 17.09 6.81 -1.44
C PHE A 167 17.39 6.13 -0.10
N ILE A 168 17.63 4.81 -0.09
CA ILE A 168 17.92 4.06 1.14
C ILE A 168 19.21 4.56 1.82
N TYR A 169 20.23 4.89 1.03
CA TYR A 169 21.54 5.33 1.51
C TYR A 169 21.68 6.87 1.59
N ASP A 170 20.56 7.61 1.63
CA ASP A 170 20.54 9.07 1.79
C ASP A 170 21.33 9.86 0.72
N ARG A 171 21.54 9.28 -0.49
CA ARG A 171 22.15 9.98 -1.63
C ARG A 171 21.16 10.92 -2.30
N ILE A 172 19.88 10.63 -2.20
CA ILE A 172 18.76 11.50 -2.53
C ILE A 172 17.84 11.62 -1.32
N GLN A 173 17.24 12.79 -1.14
CA GLN A 173 16.38 13.09 0.00
C GLN A 173 14.92 12.73 -0.26
N VAL A 174 14.45 12.93 -1.49
CA VAL A 174 13.03 12.78 -1.84
C VAL A 174 12.85 11.74 -2.92
N MET A 175 12.00 10.75 -2.67
CA MET A 175 11.58 9.78 -3.67
C MET A 175 10.19 10.12 -4.22
N ILE A 176 10.08 10.35 -5.52
CA ILE A 176 8.80 10.57 -6.20
C ILE A 176 8.39 9.27 -6.89
N ALA A 177 7.25 8.71 -6.52
CA ALA A 177 6.92 7.35 -6.97
C ALA A 177 5.42 7.10 -7.18
N THR A 178 5.12 6.04 -7.93
CA THR A 178 3.81 5.41 -7.87
C THR A 178 3.75 4.40 -6.71
N ASN A 179 2.57 3.83 -6.43
CA ASN A 179 2.38 2.75 -5.45
C ASN A 179 3.26 1.51 -5.67
N ALA A 180 3.93 1.40 -6.83
CA ALA A 180 4.92 0.35 -7.08
C ALA A 180 6.18 0.48 -6.19
N PHE A 181 6.43 1.66 -5.63
CA PHE A 181 7.51 1.91 -4.68
C PHE A 181 7.04 1.63 -3.27
N GLY A 182 7.68 0.70 -2.62
CA GLY A 182 7.38 0.52 -1.21
C GLY A 182 7.45 -0.92 -0.70
N MET A 183 7.13 -1.93 -1.49
CA MET A 183 7.33 -3.32 -1.06
C MET A 183 8.82 -3.58 -0.80
N GLY A 184 9.14 -3.96 0.45
CA GLY A 184 10.53 -4.27 0.84
C GLY A 184 11.43 -3.05 1.11
N ILE A 185 10.88 -1.83 1.22
CA ILE A 185 11.66 -0.67 1.64
C ILE A 185 11.59 -0.54 3.16
N ASP A 186 12.74 -0.65 3.77
CA ASP A 186 12.93 -0.45 5.19
C ASP A 186 13.88 0.74 5.43
N LYS A 187 13.30 1.95 5.37
CA LYS A 187 13.97 3.21 5.71
C LYS A 187 13.20 3.82 6.87
N SER A 188 13.83 3.89 8.04
CA SER A 188 13.19 4.30 9.29
C SER A 188 13.00 5.81 9.41
N ASN A 189 13.92 6.59 8.84
CA ASN A 189 14.01 8.05 8.97
C ASN A 189 13.24 8.85 7.92
N VAL A 190 12.16 8.31 7.36
CA VAL A 190 11.25 9.05 6.49
C VAL A 190 10.42 10.01 7.33
N ARG A 191 10.62 11.34 7.17
CA ARG A 191 9.94 12.36 7.98
C ARG A 191 8.60 12.79 7.42
N TYR A 192 8.38 12.61 6.13
CA TYR A 192 7.08 12.93 5.52
C TYR A 192 6.73 11.99 4.38
N VAL A 193 5.42 11.80 4.23
CA VAL A 193 4.82 11.16 3.04
C VAL A 193 3.78 12.12 2.47
N LEU A 194 4.04 12.60 1.26
CA LEU A 194 3.15 13.50 0.54
C LEU A 194 2.42 12.74 -0.56
N HIS A 195 1.13 12.97 -0.69
CA HIS A 195 0.33 12.44 -1.79
C HIS A 195 -0.01 13.55 -2.77
N TYR A 196 0.66 13.57 -3.93
CA TYR A 196 0.36 14.48 -5.04
C TYR A 196 -1.06 14.26 -5.59
N ASN A 197 -1.49 13.01 -5.62
CA ASN A 197 -2.86 12.64 -5.93
C ASN A 197 -3.47 11.85 -4.77
N MET A 198 -4.79 11.97 -4.59
CA MET A 198 -5.54 11.14 -3.64
C MET A 198 -5.33 9.65 -3.96
N PRO A 199 -4.97 8.80 -2.99
CA PRO A 199 -4.91 7.35 -3.16
C PRO A 199 -6.26 6.74 -3.55
N GLN A 200 -6.26 5.53 -4.09
CA GLN A 200 -7.49 4.85 -4.52
C GLN A 200 -8.35 4.37 -3.35
N SER A 201 -7.73 4.10 -2.19
CA SER A 201 -8.42 3.61 -1.00
C SER A 201 -7.71 4.03 0.29
N LEU A 202 -8.40 3.91 1.42
CA LEU A 202 -7.82 4.16 2.74
C LEU A 202 -6.75 3.15 3.11
N GLU A 203 -6.86 1.91 2.63
CA GLU A 203 -5.85 0.89 2.85
C GLU A 203 -4.55 1.24 2.11
N ASN A 204 -4.63 1.67 0.84
CA ASN A 204 -3.47 2.16 0.11
C ASN A 204 -2.84 3.36 0.82
N TYR A 205 -3.68 4.35 1.19
CA TYR A 205 -3.23 5.51 1.94
C TYR A 205 -2.50 5.12 3.23
N TYR A 206 -3.09 4.24 4.03
CA TYR A 206 -2.52 3.82 5.31
C TYR A 206 -1.18 3.08 5.14
N GLN A 207 -1.07 2.21 4.15
CA GLN A 207 0.19 1.52 3.81
C GLN A 207 1.28 2.49 3.35
N GLU A 208 0.93 3.49 2.53
CA GLU A 208 1.85 4.48 2.00
C GLU A 208 2.26 5.48 3.08
N ALA A 209 1.31 6.06 3.82
CA ALA A 209 1.54 6.96 4.94
C ALA A 209 2.33 6.30 6.08
N GLY A 210 2.07 5.01 6.35
CA GLY A 210 2.77 4.22 7.36
C GLY A 210 4.26 4.00 7.13
N ARG A 211 4.80 4.48 6.00
CA ARG A 211 6.25 4.50 5.75
C ARG A 211 6.95 5.65 6.46
N ALA A 212 6.22 6.69 6.82
CA ALA A 212 6.73 7.78 7.63
C ALA A 212 6.93 7.33 9.09
N GLY A 213 7.96 7.84 9.74
CA GLY A 213 8.20 7.72 11.16
C GLY A 213 8.24 6.28 11.70
N ARG A 214 8.87 5.35 10.99
CA ARG A 214 9.03 3.96 11.49
C ARG A 214 9.93 3.86 12.73
N ASP A 215 10.74 4.86 12.95
CA ASP A 215 11.55 5.07 14.15
C ASP A 215 10.77 5.68 15.32
N SER A 216 9.46 5.88 15.17
CA SER A 216 8.56 6.53 16.13
C SER A 216 8.77 8.03 16.31
N GLU A 217 9.63 8.67 15.52
CA GLU A 217 9.80 10.11 15.52
C GLU A 217 8.62 10.81 14.82
N PRO A 218 8.27 12.06 15.21
CA PRO A 218 7.21 12.83 14.58
C PRO A 218 7.37 12.91 13.06
N SER A 219 6.30 12.68 12.34
CA SER A 219 6.32 12.65 10.86
C SER A 219 4.97 13.08 10.30
N GLU A 220 4.99 13.63 9.08
CA GLU A 220 3.82 14.23 8.45
C GLU A 220 3.30 13.42 7.27
N CYS A 221 1.98 13.30 7.16
CA CYS A 221 1.29 12.61 6.07
C CYS A 221 0.26 13.57 5.46
N ILE A 222 0.61 14.17 4.30
CA ILE A 222 -0.19 15.23 3.69
C ILE A 222 -0.75 14.76 2.34
N ILE A 223 -2.05 14.94 2.13
CA ILE A 223 -2.70 14.72 0.83
C ILE A 223 -3.01 16.07 0.19
N TYR A 224 -2.48 16.32 -1.00
CA TYR A 224 -2.88 17.45 -1.86
C TYR A 224 -4.07 17.03 -2.71
N TYR A 225 -5.27 17.27 -2.20
CA TYR A 225 -6.52 16.84 -2.83
C TYR A 225 -7.08 17.86 -3.82
N SER A 226 -7.55 17.35 -4.94
CA SER A 226 -8.43 18.08 -5.85
C SER A 226 -9.54 17.15 -6.37
N PRO A 227 -10.74 17.66 -6.76
CA PRO A 227 -11.80 16.83 -7.33
C PRO A 227 -11.37 16.05 -8.59
N GLN A 228 -10.36 16.53 -9.30
CA GLN A 228 -9.78 15.85 -10.47
C GLN A 228 -9.18 14.49 -10.09
N ASP A 229 -8.71 14.32 -8.85
CA ASP A 229 -8.14 13.03 -8.40
C ASP A 229 -9.18 11.92 -8.38
N VAL A 230 -10.45 12.25 -8.10
CA VAL A 230 -11.56 11.29 -8.15
C VAL A 230 -11.75 10.78 -9.58
N VAL A 231 -11.75 11.70 -10.56
CA VAL A 231 -11.88 11.36 -11.99
C VAL A 231 -10.73 10.48 -12.46
N ILE A 232 -9.49 10.85 -12.08
CA ILE A 232 -8.30 10.06 -12.40
C ILE A 232 -8.41 8.64 -11.82
N ASN A 233 -8.80 8.52 -10.56
CA ASN A 233 -8.93 7.22 -9.91
C ASN A 233 -10.07 6.38 -10.50
N GLN A 234 -11.20 6.97 -10.83
CA GLN A 234 -12.29 6.28 -11.55
C GLN A 234 -11.81 5.72 -12.88
N PHE A 235 -11.12 6.54 -13.68
CA PHE A 235 -10.54 6.08 -14.94
C PHE A 235 -9.54 4.93 -14.76
N LEU A 236 -8.66 5.02 -13.75
CA LEU A 236 -7.69 3.96 -13.46
C LEU A 236 -8.37 2.65 -13.01
N LEU A 237 -9.46 2.73 -12.25
CA LEU A 237 -10.22 1.56 -11.82
C LEU A 237 -10.97 0.91 -13.01
N GLU A 238 -11.54 1.71 -13.90
CA GLU A 238 -12.25 1.23 -15.08
C GLU A 238 -11.31 0.65 -16.15
N SER A 239 -10.07 1.14 -16.21
CA SER A 239 -9.04 0.66 -17.16
C SER A 239 -8.26 -0.57 -16.67
N LYS A 240 -8.62 -1.17 -15.53
CA LYS A 240 -8.03 -2.43 -15.08
C LYS A 240 -8.34 -3.55 -16.07
N GLU A 241 -7.31 -4.04 -16.76
CA GLU A 241 -7.43 -5.17 -17.68
C GLU A 241 -7.54 -6.48 -16.92
N ASN A 242 -8.47 -7.34 -17.34
CA ASN A 242 -8.56 -8.72 -16.87
C ASN A 242 -7.64 -9.60 -17.73
N TYR A 243 -6.44 -9.89 -17.26
CA TYR A 243 -5.52 -10.81 -17.96
C TYR A 243 -5.90 -12.29 -17.84
N GLY A 244 -7.20 -12.59 -17.67
CA GLY A 244 -7.69 -13.97 -17.52
C GLY A 244 -7.52 -14.53 -16.11
N GLU A 245 -7.20 -13.68 -15.14
CA GLU A 245 -7.04 -14.07 -13.73
C GLU A 245 -8.39 -14.17 -12.99
N TYR A 246 -9.42 -13.49 -13.48
CA TYR A 246 -10.72 -13.37 -12.83
C TYR A 246 -11.86 -13.81 -13.75
N THR A 247 -12.90 -14.41 -13.16
CA THR A 247 -14.19 -14.60 -13.84
C THR A 247 -14.91 -13.25 -14.02
N ALA A 248 -15.91 -13.20 -14.90
CA ALA A 248 -16.70 -11.99 -15.11
C ALA A 248 -17.43 -11.54 -13.82
N GLU A 249 -17.91 -12.48 -13.01
CA GLU A 249 -18.57 -12.21 -11.74
C GLU A 249 -17.57 -11.65 -10.70
N GLU A 250 -16.39 -12.25 -10.59
CA GLU A 250 -15.32 -11.74 -9.71
C GLU A 250 -14.92 -10.33 -10.12
N MET A 251 -14.73 -10.05 -11.40
CA MET A 251 -14.41 -8.70 -11.89
C MET A 251 -15.49 -7.69 -11.54
N GLN A 252 -16.76 -8.04 -11.70
CA GLN A 252 -17.87 -7.16 -11.33
C GLN A 252 -17.86 -6.85 -9.83
N ASN A 253 -17.65 -7.86 -9.00
CA ASN A 253 -17.56 -7.71 -7.54
C ASN A 253 -16.38 -6.81 -7.15
N ILE A 254 -15.20 -7.01 -7.75
CA ILE A 254 -14.02 -6.18 -7.53
C ILE A 254 -14.31 -4.72 -7.88
N GLN A 255 -14.93 -4.46 -9.04
CA GLN A 255 -15.25 -3.10 -9.46
C GLN A 255 -16.23 -2.39 -8.52
N VAL A 256 -17.24 -3.09 -8.00
CA VAL A 256 -18.18 -2.53 -7.01
C VAL A 256 -17.42 -2.16 -5.74
N GLN A 257 -16.59 -3.04 -5.23
CA GLN A 257 -15.82 -2.79 -4.01
C GLN A 257 -14.79 -1.67 -4.18
N ASP A 258 -14.11 -1.62 -5.32
CA ASP A 258 -13.16 -0.55 -5.62
C ASP A 258 -13.84 0.83 -5.65
N ARG A 259 -15.07 0.91 -6.19
CA ARG A 259 -15.88 2.15 -6.16
C ARG A 259 -16.26 2.54 -4.72
N GLU A 260 -16.67 1.58 -3.89
CA GLU A 260 -16.97 1.83 -2.47
C GLU A 260 -15.74 2.32 -1.71
N ARG A 261 -14.57 1.72 -1.93
CA ARG A 261 -13.29 2.16 -1.33
C ARG A 261 -12.93 3.57 -1.77
N LEU A 262 -13.05 3.87 -3.07
CA LEU A 262 -12.80 5.20 -3.62
C LEU A 262 -13.75 6.24 -3.01
N GLN A 263 -15.02 5.89 -2.82
CA GLN A 263 -15.99 6.78 -2.15
C GLN A 263 -15.58 7.08 -0.71
N LYS A 264 -15.16 6.06 0.05
CA LYS A 264 -14.68 6.25 1.43
C LYS A 264 -13.42 7.11 1.49
N MET A 265 -12.48 6.91 0.56
CA MET A 265 -11.29 7.76 0.45
C MET A 265 -11.64 9.20 0.08
N THR A 266 -12.60 9.40 -0.82
CA THR A 266 -13.10 10.74 -1.17
C THR A 266 -13.75 11.41 0.04
N THR A 267 -14.53 10.67 0.82
CA THR A 267 -15.14 11.18 2.07
C THR A 267 -14.06 11.57 3.07
N TYR A 268 -13.01 10.78 3.22
CA TYR A 268 -11.84 11.12 4.05
C TYR A 268 -11.22 12.46 3.63
N CYS A 269 -11.00 12.68 2.34
CA CYS A 269 -10.43 13.92 1.82
C CYS A 269 -11.37 15.14 1.92
N THR A 270 -12.65 14.91 2.16
CA THR A 270 -13.67 15.97 2.21
C THR A 270 -14.33 16.15 3.58
N THR A 271 -14.01 15.30 4.54
CA THR A 271 -14.54 15.41 5.90
C THR A 271 -14.07 16.70 6.60
N THR A 272 -14.86 17.16 7.54
CA THR A 272 -14.51 18.22 8.51
C THR A 272 -14.25 17.65 9.90
N GLY A 273 -14.33 16.32 10.03
CA GLY A 273 -14.06 15.61 11.28
C GLY A 273 -12.59 15.22 11.41
N CYS A 274 -12.24 14.64 12.55
CA CYS A 274 -10.87 14.17 12.83
C CYS A 274 -10.43 13.11 11.84
N LEU A 275 -9.36 13.39 11.09
CA LEU A 275 -8.82 12.50 10.06
C LEU A 275 -8.31 11.18 10.65
N ARG A 276 -7.62 11.21 11.78
CA ARG A 276 -7.15 10.03 12.49
C ARG A 276 -8.31 9.12 12.90
N ASN A 277 -9.35 9.68 13.50
CA ASN A 277 -10.53 8.93 13.92
C ASN A 277 -11.26 8.28 12.74
N TYR A 278 -11.24 8.96 11.58
CA TYR A 278 -11.81 8.39 10.38
C TYR A 278 -11.05 7.13 9.93
N ILE A 279 -9.70 7.17 9.95
CA ILE A 279 -8.86 6.00 9.64
C ILE A 279 -9.12 4.87 10.65
N LEU A 280 -9.04 5.15 11.95
CA LEU A 280 -9.23 4.14 13.00
C LEU A 280 -10.60 3.49 12.93
N GLY A 281 -11.66 4.30 12.77
CA GLY A 281 -13.02 3.82 12.57
C GLY A 281 -13.19 2.93 11.34
N TYR A 282 -12.49 3.26 10.24
CA TYR A 282 -12.49 2.45 9.02
C TYR A 282 -11.94 1.04 9.27
N PHE A 283 -10.88 0.92 10.04
CA PHE A 283 -10.30 -0.38 10.42
C PHE A 283 -11.00 -1.04 11.60
N GLY A 284 -12.03 -0.40 12.16
CA GLY A 284 -12.88 -0.96 13.23
C GLY A 284 -12.34 -0.76 14.63
N GLU A 285 -11.48 0.24 14.81
CA GLU A 285 -11.02 0.70 16.13
C GLU A 285 -11.92 1.83 16.66
N GLN A 286 -12.10 1.85 17.98
CA GLN A 286 -12.74 2.98 18.65
C GLN A 286 -11.69 4.07 18.88
N ALA A 287 -11.97 5.25 18.36
CA ALA A 287 -11.10 6.39 18.51
C ALA A 287 -11.64 7.39 19.55
N LYS A 288 -10.75 8.19 20.13
CA LYS A 288 -11.12 9.35 20.96
C LYS A 288 -11.82 10.39 20.08
N GLU A 289 -12.71 11.22 20.67
CA GLU A 289 -13.46 12.22 19.89
C GLU A 289 -12.58 13.17 19.08
N LEU A 290 -11.42 13.60 19.64
CA LEU A 290 -10.42 14.42 18.96
C LEU A 290 -9.02 13.90 19.26
N CYS A 291 -8.18 13.76 18.23
CA CYS A 291 -6.81 13.25 18.40
C CYS A 291 -5.79 14.35 18.74
N GLY A 292 -6.08 15.62 18.46
CA GLY A 292 -5.13 16.74 18.63
C GLY A 292 -3.91 16.71 17.70
N ASN A 293 -3.85 15.79 16.73
CA ASN A 293 -2.72 15.59 15.84
C ASN A 293 -3.16 15.32 14.38
N CYS A 294 -4.10 16.13 13.87
CA CYS A 294 -4.52 16.18 12.47
C CYS A 294 -5.17 17.53 12.16
N SER A 295 -5.23 17.90 10.86
CA SER A 295 -5.91 19.14 10.39
C SER A 295 -7.42 19.07 10.48
#